data_5a1a54c73bb8e9e8ed4c60477be8560f
#
_entry.id   5a1a54c73bb8e9e8ed4c60477be8560f
#
_cell.length_a   1.000
_cell.length_b   1.000
_cell.length_c   1.000
_cell.angle_alpha   90.00
_cell.angle_beta   90.00
_cell.angle_gamma   90.00
#
_symmetry.space_group_name_H-M   'P 1'
#
loop_
_entity.id
_entity.type
_entity.pdbx_description
1 polymer ?
#
loop_
_entity_poly.entity_id
_entity_poly.type
_entity_poly.pdbx_seq_one_letter_code
_entity_poly.pdbx_strand_id
1 'polypeptide(L)'
;EKLGIKVKDLTKEELAGLRVKNGVIITNITPGGLIASQVRLRKSFVIVQVNGQAVKSTNDLDRILASDEDEYEFTGFYPGYSTMLNMFTIKNESN
;
A
#
# COMPACT_ATOMS: atom_id res chain seq x y z
N GLU A 1 -0.92 6.41 8.70
CA GLU A 1 0.32 6.32 9.42
C GLU A 1 0.45 5.12 10.32
N LYS A 2 -0.57 4.29 10.37
CA LYS A 2 -0.59 3.14 11.27
C LYS A 2 0.58 2.20 11.01
N LEU A 3 0.97 2.07 9.76
CA LEU A 3 2.04 1.15 9.38
C LEU A 3 3.38 1.83 9.18
N GLY A 4 3.46 3.12 9.48
CA GLY A 4 4.71 3.85 9.29
C GLY A 4 4.98 4.21 7.85
N ILE A 5 3.94 4.50 7.09
CA ILE A 5 4.07 4.98 5.72
C ILE A 5 3.16 6.16 5.49
N LYS A 6 3.51 6.97 4.51
CA LYS A 6 2.64 8.02 4.00
C LYS A 6 2.29 7.69 2.57
N VAL A 7 1.04 7.91 2.22
CA VAL A 7 0.54 7.60 0.89
C VAL A 7 -0.25 8.79 0.36
N LYS A 8 -0.43 8.82 -0.96
CA LYS A 8 -1.29 9.81 -1.59
C LYS A 8 -2.13 9.15 -2.67
N ASP A 9 -3.24 9.78 -3.00
CA ASP A 9 -4.09 9.30 -4.09
C ASP A 9 -3.36 9.48 -5.42
N LEU A 10 -3.67 8.59 -6.36
CA LEU A 10 -3.20 8.72 -7.73
C LEU A 10 -4.23 9.52 -8.52
N THR A 11 -3.76 10.41 -9.39
CA THR A 11 -4.64 11.14 -10.29
C THR A 11 -5.14 10.22 -11.40
N LYS A 12 -6.16 10.67 -12.14
CA LYS A 12 -6.66 9.90 -13.28
C LYS A 12 -5.57 9.68 -14.31
N GLU A 13 -4.74 10.68 -14.54
CA GLU A 13 -3.64 10.56 -15.49
C GLU A 13 -2.61 9.54 -15.03
N GLU A 14 -2.32 9.54 -13.73
CA GLU A 14 -1.36 8.57 -13.18
C GLU A 14 -1.91 7.16 -13.27
N LEU A 15 -3.18 6.97 -12.95
CA LEU A 15 -3.81 5.66 -13.06
C LEU A 15 -3.79 5.16 -14.51
N ALA A 16 -4.10 6.03 -15.45
CA ALA A 16 -4.09 5.66 -16.86
C ALA A 16 -2.68 5.32 -17.33
N GLY A 17 -1.68 6.11 -16.90
CA GLY A 17 -0.30 5.86 -17.25
C GLY A 17 0.23 4.54 -16.70
N LEU A 18 -0.25 4.15 -15.53
CA LEU A 18 0.14 2.89 -14.90
C LEU A 18 -0.74 1.72 -15.33
N ARG A 19 -1.80 1.99 -16.08
CA ARG A 19 -2.74 0.99 -16.58
C ARG A 19 -3.43 0.23 -15.45
N VAL A 20 -3.79 0.95 -14.38
CA VAL A 20 -4.52 0.36 -13.26
C VAL A 20 -5.80 1.16 -13.03
N LYS A 21 -6.78 0.51 -12.42
CA LYS A 21 -8.06 1.13 -12.16
C LYS A 21 -8.07 1.89 -10.85
N ASN A 22 -7.23 1.49 -9.91
CA ASN A 22 -7.21 2.09 -8.58
C ASN A 22 -5.85 1.86 -7.95
N GLY A 23 -5.53 2.66 -6.94
CA GLY A 23 -4.32 2.50 -6.17
C GLY A 23 -3.95 3.76 -5.45
N VAL A 24 -3.06 3.61 -4.48
CA VAL A 24 -2.43 4.74 -3.80
C VAL A 24 -0.93 4.51 -3.85
N ILE A 25 -0.16 5.58 -3.85
CA ILE A 25 1.28 5.48 -3.98
C ILE A 25 1.94 5.87 -2.65
N ILE A 26 2.94 5.10 -2.26
CA ILE A 26 3.71 5.39 -1.05
C ILE A 26 4.66 6.54 -1.33
N THR A 27 4.54 7.62 -0.55
CA THR A 27 5.40 8.79 -0.69
C THR A 27 6.53 8.82 0.33
N ASN A 28 6.37 8.11 1.44
CA ASN A 28 7.39 8.09 2.47
C ASN A 28 7.25 6.84 3.32
N ILE A 29 8.37 6.35 3.83
CA ILE A 29 8.41 5.17 4.71
C ILE A 29 9.20 5.57 5.93
N THR A 30 8.58 5.43 7.10
CA THR A 30 9.20 5.81 8.37
C THR A 30 10.16 4.71 8.82
N PRO A 31 11.44 5.01 8.99
CA PRO A 31 12.38 4.02 9.51
C PRO A 31 11.91 3.54 10.89
N GLY A 32 11.95 2.24 11.11
CA GLY A 32 11.50 1.65 12.37
C GLY A 32 10.00 1.46 12.47
N GLY A 33 9.24 1.92 11.47
CA GLY A 33 7.81 1.67 11.44
C GLY A 33 7.49 0.20 11.16
N LEU A 34 6.20 -0.14 11.23
CA LEU A 34 5.80 -1.54 11.14
C LEU A 34 6.17 -2.15 9.78
N ILE A 35 5.91 -1.43 8.69
CA ILE A 35 6.27 -1.95 7.37
C ILE A 35 7.79 -2.01 7.22
N ALA A 36 8.50 -0.96 7.60
CA ALA A 36 9.96 -0.93 7.43
C ALA A 36 10.65 -2.04 8.20
N SER A 37 10.07 -2.46 9.33
CA SER A 37 10.68 -3.49 10.16
C SER A 37 10.41 -4.91 9.65
N GLN A 38 9.42 -5.09 8.79
CA GLN A 38 9.04 -6.43 8.34
C GLN A 38 9.39 -6.72 6.90
N VAL A 39 9.42 -5.72 6.03
CA VAL A 39 9.72 -5.91 4.62
C VAL A 39 10.63 -4.80 4.12
N ARG A 40 11.31 -5.07 3.01
CA ARG A 40 12.12 -4.05 2.33
C ARG A 40 11.28 -3.42 1.24
N LEU A 41 10.58 -2.38 1.60
CA LEU A 41 9.73 -1.67 0.66
C LEU A 41 10.37 -0.32 0.35
N ARG A 42 10.22 0.15 -0.88
CA ARG A 42 10.76 1.44 -1.30
C ARG A 42 9.63 2.39 -1.62
N LYS A 43 9.96 3.68 -1.60
CA LYS A 43 9.00 4.71 -2.04
C LYS A 43 8.53 4.42 -3.44
N SER A 44 7.38 4.95 -3.78
CA SER A 44 6.74 4.81 -5.09
C SER A 44 6.08 3.46 -5.31
N PHE A 45 6.06 2.58 -4.32
CA PHE A 45 5.27 1.37 -4.42
C PHE A 45 3.78 1.75 -4.47
N VAL A 46 3.05 1.16 -5.40
CA VAL A 46 1.62 1.44 -5.57
C VAL A 46 0.84 0.28 -4.95
N ILE A 47 0.02 0.61 -3.95
CA ILE A 47 -0.83 -0.38 -3.29
C ILE A 47 -2.18 -0.40 -4.00
N VAL A 48 -2.57 -1.55 -4.54
CA VAL A 48 -3.85 -1.67 -5.25
C VAL A 48 -4.90 -2.44 -4.47
N GLN A 49 -4.47 -3.32 -3.57
CA GLN A 49 -5.39 -4.08 -2.72
C GLN A 49 -4.78 -4.31 -1.37
N VAL A 50 -5.64 -4.43 -0.35
CA VAL A 50 -5.25 -4.90 0.97
C VAL A 50 -6.32 -5.90 1.40
N ASN A 51 -5.90 -7.10 1.76
CA ASN A 51 -6.79 -8.18 2.18
C ASN A 51 -7.88 -8.46 1.14
N GLY A 52 -7.51 -8.37 -0.13
CA GLY A 52 -8.43 -8.62 -1.23
C GLY A 52 -9.40 -7.50 -1.53
N GLN A 53 -9.33 -6.39 -0.79
CA GLN A 53 -10.21 -5.24 -0.99
C GLN A 53 -9.49 -4.18 -1.80
N ALA A 54 -10.15 -3.65 -2.82
CA ALA A 54 -9.56 -2.62 -3.66
C ALA A 54 -9.32 -1.34 -2.87
N VAL A 55 -8.16 -0.74 -3.06
CA VAL A 55 -7.81 0.54 -2.44
C VAL A 55 -7.92 1.61 -3.51
N LYS A 56 -8.97 2.42 -3.43
CA LYS A 56 -9.22 3.46 -4.43
C LYS A 56 -8.68 4.81 -4.00
N SER A 57 -8.49 4.99 -2.70
CA SER A 57 -8.06 6.26 -2.15
C SER A 57 -7.36 6.01 -0.83
N THR A 58 -6.73 7.06 -0.30
CA THR A 58 -6.12 6.99 1.02
C THR A 58 -7.18 6.71 2.09
N ASN A 59 -8.41 7.20 1.91
CA ASN A 59 -9.48 6.93 2.85
C ASN A 59 -9.83 5.44 2.89
N ASP A 60 -9.83 4.79 1.73
CA ASP A 60 -10.07 3.34 1.68
C ASP A 60 -9.01 2.59 2.47
N LEU A 61 -7.75 2.98 2.29
CA LEU A 61 -6.65 2.33 2.99
C LEU A 61 -6.80 2.53 4.50
N ASP A 62 -7.10 3.76 4.93
CA ASP A 62 -7.29 4.04 6.34
C ASP A 62 -8.41 3.20 6.94
N ARG A 63 -9.51 3.06 6.19
CA ARG A 63 -10.65 2.28 6.66
C ARG A 63 -10.30 0.80 6.81
N ILE A 64 -9.57 0.25 5.84
CA ILE A 64 -9.17 -1.15 5.91
C ILE A 64 -8.22 -1.38 7.07
N LEU A 65 -7.26 -0.48 7.27
CA LEU A 65 -6.30 -0.62 8.35
C LEU A 65 -6.94 -0.41 9.72
N ALA A 66 -8.05 0.30 9.78
CA ALA A 66 -8.78 0.51 11.03
C ALA A 66 -9.53 -0.73 11.47
N SER A 67 -9.66 -1.75 10.62
CA SER A 67 -10.39 -2.97 10.96
C SER A 67 -9.65 -3.85 11.96
N ASP A 68 -8.41 -3.54 12.28
CA ASP A 68 -7.64 -4.20 13.35
C ASP A 68 -7.50 -5.71 13.14
N GLU A 69 -7.09 -6.09 11.93
CA GLU A 69 -6.81 -7.49 11.62
C GLU A 69 -5.45 -7.89 12.18
N ASP A 70 -5.26 -9.19 12.37
CA ASP A 70 -3.97 -9.71 12.82
C ASP A 70 -2.89 -9.52 11.77
N GLU A 71 -3.25 -9.59 10.51
CA GLU A 71 -2.34 -9.45 9.39
C GLU A 71 -3.02 -8.66 8.29
N TYR A 72 -2.19 -8.00 7.48
CA TYR A 72 -2.66 -7.30 6.30
C TYR A 72 -1.86 -7.78 5.10
N GLU A 73 -2.54 -8.33 4.11
CA GLU A 73 -1.92 -8.76 2.87
C GLU A 73 -2.03 -7.63 1.85
N PHE A 74 -0.88 -7.13 1.42
CA PHE A 74 -0.80 -6.03 0.46
C PHE A 74 -0.50 -6.57 -0.93
N THR A 75 -1.18 -6.03 -1.93
CA THR A 75 -0.89 -6.33 -3.33
C THR A 75 -0.60 -5.03 -4.05
N GLY A 76 0.47 -5.00 -4.81
CA GLY A 76 0.84 -3.79 -5.51
C GLY A 76 2.02 -4.00 -6.45
N PHE A 77 2.59 -2.89 -6.91
CA PHE A 77 3.69 -2.95 -7.86
C PHE A 77 4.48 -1.65 -7.81
N TYR A 78 5.66 -1.68 -8.41
CA TYR A 78 6.46 -0.46 -8.63
C TYR A 78 6.18 0.07 -10.03
N PRO A 79 6.04 1.41 -10.19
CA PRO A 79 5.89 1.98 -11.53
C PRO A 79 7.03 1.55 -12.44
N GLY A 80 6.71 1.24 -13.69
CA GLY A 80 7.68 0.70 -14.62
C GLY A 80 7.70 -0.82 -14.65
N TYR A 81 7.08 -1.46 -13.66
CA TYR A 81 7.01 -2.91 -13.55
C TYR A 81 5.58 -3.34 -13.26
N SER A 82 4.62 -2.67 -13.90
CA SER A 82 3.21 -2.87 -13.58
C SER A 82 2.67 -4.25 -13.97
N THR A 83 3.44 -4.99 -14.77
CA THR A 83 3.06 -6.37 -15.09
C THR A 83 3.49 -7.35 -14.01
N MET A 84 4.24 -6.89 -13.01
CA MET A 84 4.77 -7.74 -11.94
C MET A 84 4.13 -7.33 -10.62
N LEU A 85 3.05 -8.02 -10.26
CA LEU A 85 2.42 -7.77 -8.98
C LEU A 85 3.23 -8.42 -7.86
N ASN A 86 3.37 -7.67 -6.80
CA ASN A 86 4.04 -8.15 -5.59
C ASN A 86 3.02 -8.27 -4.48
N MET A 87 3.12 -9.33 -3.71
CA MET A 87 2.25 -9.53 -2.55
C MET A 87 3.14 -9.72 -1.33
N PHE A 88 2.76 -9.07 -0.25
CA PHE A 88 3.46 -9.27 1.01
C PHE A 88 2.48 -9.13 2.17
N THR A 89 2.83 -9.74 3.29
CA THR A 89 1.99 -9.74 4.47
C THR A 89 2.72 -9.00 5.59
N ILE A 90 1.99 -8.10 6.24
CA ILE A 90 2.49 -7.37 7.40
C ILE A 90 1.69 -7.85 8.61
N LYS A 91 2.39 -8.29 9.63
CA LYS A 91 1.73 -8.67 10.87
C LYS A 91 1.46 -7.43 11.70
N ASN A 92 0.24 -7.35 12.21
CA ASN A 92 -0.16 -6.25 13.06
C ASN A 92 0.31 -6.55 14.48
N GLU A 93 1.37 -5.89 14.90
CA GLU A 93 1.98 -6.15 16.21
C GLU A 93 1.53 -5.20 17.28
N SER A 94 0.42 -4.52 17.07
CA SER A 94 -0.11 -3.60 18.07
C SER A 94 -0.70 -4.42 19.22
N ASN A 95 -0.20 -4.20 20.38
CA ASN A 95 -0.68 -4.87 21.60
C ASN A 95 -0.97 -3.86 22.66
#